data_7f5a372ca6ca390a60b2a4c6cccd3e05
#
_entry.id   7f5a372ca6ca390a60b2a4c6cccd3e05
#
_cell.length_a   1.000
_cell.length_b   1.000
_cell.length_c   1.000
_cell.angle_alpha   90.00
_cell.angle_beta   90.00
_cell.angle_gamma   90.00
#
_symmetry.space_group_name_H-M   'P 1'
#
loop_
_entity.id
_entity.type
_entity.pdbx_description
1 polymer ?
#
loop_
_entity_poly.entity_id
_entity_poly.type
_entity_poly.pdbx_seq_one_letter_code
_entity_poly.pdbx_strand_id
1 'polypeptide(L)'
;MASPALTVAILAGGRAERLGGRDKGLEPLGGRALVEHVVDAVAAMDAGAAFAPDEASSLPAPLLIVANRHPVIYARLAPTIGDALAGFRGPLAGVAAALAACRTPWLLTVPVDCPDPPRDLARRLAGAACRTAAPAVVADDGERAQPLFALYRRTLAASAAAAAEAGRGVRHWQAALGARTVDFADRRRQFRNLNTPDE
;
A
#
# COMPACT_ATOMS: atom_id res chain seq x y z
N MET A 1 -21.49 -16.74 -0.33
CA MET A 1 -20.04 -16.73 -0.49
C MET A 1 -19.53 -15.44 0.12
N ALA A 2 -18.64 -15.49 1.09
CA ALA A 2 -18.05 -14.29 1.67
C ALA A 2 -17.23 -13.55 0.60
N SER A 3 -17.50 -12.25 0.41
CA SER A 3 -16.70 -11.41 -0.47
C SER A 3 -15.42 -10.98 0.25
N PRO A 4 -14.28 -10.82 -0.46
CA PRO A 4 -13.05 -10.34 0.17
C PRO A 4 -13.29 -8.97 0.81
N ALA A 5 -12.85 -8.82 2.08
CA ALA A 5 -13.04 -7.58 2.83
C ALA A 5 -11.96 -6.53 2.54
N LEU A 6 -10.85 -6.94 1.90
CA LEU A 6 -9.63 -6.17 1.72
C LEU A 6 -9.12 -6.28 0.27
N THR A 7 -8.71 -5.14 -0.31
CA THR A 7 -7.85 -5.06 -1.51
C THR A 7 -6.47 -4.60 -1.08
N VAL A 8 -5.41 -5.16 -1.64
CA VAL A 8 -4.04 -4.67 -1.45
C VAL A 8 -3.62 -3.86 -2.67
N ALA A 9 -3.06 -2.67 -2.47
CA ALA A 9 -2.49 -1.85 -3.53
C ALA A 9 -0.98 -1.66 -3.33
N ILE A 10 -0.21 -2.07 -4.34
CA ILE A 10 1.22 -1.77 -4.41
C ILE A 10 1.39 -0.39 -5.06
N LEU A 11 2.01 0.53 -4.33
CA LEU A 11 2.28 1.88 -4.81
C LEU A 11 3.65 1.92 -5.50
N ALA A 12 3.64 1.81 -6.83
CA ALA A 12 4.83 1.85 -7.70
C ALA A 12 5.02 3.21 -8.39
N GLY A 13 4.18 4.20 -8.07
CA GLY A 13 4.26 5.56 -8.60
C GLY A 13 5.19 6.44 -7.77
N GLY A 14 6.26 6.94 -8.37
CA GLY A 14 7.16 7.90 -7.74
C GLY A 14 7.83 8.79 -8.79
N ARG A 15 8.29 10.01 -8.37
CA ARG A 15 8.97 10.96 -9.27
C ARG A 15 10.35 10.51 -9.72
N ALA A 16 10.85 9.36 -9.48
CA ALA A 16 12.16 8.83 -9.95
C ALA A 16 13.31 9.86 -10.22
N GLU A 17 13.11 11.13 -9.80
CA GLU A 17 14.03 12.26 -10.07
C GLU A 17 15.41 12.03 -9.45
N ARG A 18 15.44 11.35 -8.30
CA ARG A 18 16.68 11.03 -7.58
C ARG A 18 17.45 9.86 -8.19
N LEU A 19 16.84 9.07 -9.08
CA LEU A 19 17.42 7.88 -9.70
C LEU A 19 17.60 8.07 -11.23
N GLY A 20 17.79 9.32 -11.70
CA GLY A 20 17.97 9.58 -13.14
C GLY A 20 16.78 9.17 -14.00
N GLY A 21 15.57 9.16 -13.45
CA GLY A 21 14.37 8.82 -14.21
C GLY A 21 14.06 7.32 -14.28
N ARG A 22 14.83 6.44 -13.64
CA ARG A 22 14.57 4.99 -13.63
C ARG A 22 13.35 4.64 -12.78
N ASP A 23 12.60 3.64 -13.20
CA ASP A 23 11.44 3.12 -12.47
C ASP A 23 11.90 2.17 -11.38
N LYS A 24 11.79 2.60 -10.12
CA LYS A 24 12.30 1.85 -8.97
C LYS A 24 11.67 0.45 -8.85
N GLY A 25 10.39 0.31 -9.18
CA GLY A 25 9.71 -0.97 -9.12
C GLY A 25 10.24 -1.99 -10.14
N LEU A 26 10.91 -1.53 -11.20
CA LEU A 26 11.50 -2.38 -12.23
C LEU A 26 13.02 -2.57 -12.04
N GLU A 27 13.64 -1.96 -11.03
CA GLU A 27 15.06 -2.20 -10.71
C GLU A 27 15.25 -3.65 -10.26
N PRO A 28 16.34 -4.30 -10.70
CA PRO A 28 16.60 -5.69 -10.37
C PRO A 28 17.06 -5.87 -8.92
N LEU A 29 16.49 -6.84 -8.25
CA LEU A 29 16.92 -7.38 -6.96
C LEU A 29 17.08 -8.89 -7.11
N GLY A 30 18.29 -9.41 -7.00
CA GLY A 30 18.54 -10.85 -7.17
C GLY A 30 18.07 -11.41 -8.53
N GLY A 31 18.14 -10.60 -9.60
CA GLY A 31 17.77 -11.01 -10.97
C GLY A 31 16.27 -10.89 -11.31
N ARG A 32 15.42 -10.43 -10.37
CA ARG A 32 13.99 -10.19 -10.57
C ARG A 32 13.66 -8.73 -10.30
N ALA A 33 12.61 -8.19 -10.92
CA ALA A 33 12.18 -6.82 -10.65
C ALA A 33 11.68 -6.68 -9.20
N LEU A 34 11.95 -5.53 -8.58
CA LEU A 34 11.57 -5.26 -7.18
C LEU A 34 10.06 -5.46 -6.93
N VAL A 35 9.22 -5.06 -7.88
CA VAL A 35 7.77 -5.26 -7.80
C VAL A 35 7.38 -6.74 -7.73
N GLU A 36 8.12 -7.65 -8.36
CA GLU A 36 7.81 -9.09 -8.33
C GLU A 36 8.01 -9.67 -6.92
N HIS A 37 9.01 -9.19 -6.18
CA HIS A 37 9.21 -9.56 -4.78
C HIS A 37 8.06 -9.07 -3.91
N VAL A 38 7.60 -7.82 -4.12
CA VAL A 38 6.46 -7.27 -3.38
C VAL A 38 5.17 -8.01 -3.70
N VAL A 39 4.94 -8.39 -4.97
CA VAL A 39 3.77 -9.21 -5.37
C VAL A 39 3.77 -10.55 -4.65
N ASP A 40 4.91 -11.25 -4.62
CA ASP A 40 5.03 -12.53 -3.92
C ASP A 40 4.81 -12.39 -2.40
N ALA A 41 5.38 -11.34 -1.81
CA ALA A 41 5.22 -11.07 -0.38
C ALA A 41 3.75 -10.74 -0.02
N VAL A 42 3.06 -9.96 -0.86
CA VAL A 42 1.63 -9.67 -0.70
C VAL A 42 0.78 -10.93 -0.88
N ALA A 43 1.10 -11.79 -1.84
CA ALA A 43 0.40 -13.07 -2.03
C ALA A 43 0.57 -14.01 -0.82
N ALA A 44 1.72 -13.94 -0.14
CA ALA A 44 2.01 -14.70 1.07
C ALA A 44 1.47 -14.04 2.36
N MET A 45 0.86 -12.85 2.27
CA MET A 45 0.32 -12.12 3.41
C MET A 45 -1.03 -12.70 3.82
N ASP A 46 -1.31 -12.78 5.12
CA ASP A 46 -2.58 -13.26 5.69
C ASP A 46 -3.72 -12.23 5.50
N ALA A 47 -3.83 -11.66 4.29
CA ALA A 47 -4.76 -10.58 4.01
C ALA A 47 -6.23 -11.07 3.95
N GLY A 48 -6.45 -12.29 3.50
CA GLY A 48 -7.80 -12.89 3.41
C GLY A 48 -8.45 -13.09 4.78
N ALA A 49 -7.66 -13.46 5.79
CA ALA A 49 -8.11 -13.72 7.16
C ALA A 49 -8.11 -12.44 8.04
N ALA A 50 -7.73 -11.29 7.51
CA ALA A 50 -7.49 -10.08 8.30
C ALA A 50 -8.73 -9.57 9.06
N PHE A 51 -9.94 -9.78 8.53
CA PHE A 51 -11.21 -9.35 9.11
C PHE A 51 -12.13 -10.49 9.56
N ALA A 52 -11.76 -11.74 9.31
CA ALA A 52 -12.53 -12.93 9.67
C ALA A 52 -11.58 -14.05 10.15
N PRO A 53 -11.02 -13.94 11.37
CA PRO A 53 -10.01 -14.89 11.85
C PRO A 53 -10.55 -16.33 12.00
N ASP A 54 -11.87 -16.49 12.15
CA ASP A 54 -12.51 -17.80 12.36
C ASP A 54 -13.02 -18.45 11.07
N GLU A 55 -13.15 -17.67 10.00
CA GLU A 55 -13.47 -18.18 8.67
C GLU A 55 -12.21 -18.08 7.80
N ALA A 56 -11.55 -19.19 7.54
CA ALA A 56 -10.50 -19.25 6.55
C ALA A 56 -11.08 -18.82 5.19
N SER A 57 -11.07 -17.54 4.90
CA SER A 57 -11.36 -17.03 3.57
C SER A 57 -10.22 -17.54 2.68
N SER A 58 -10.48 -18.63 1.98
CA SER A 58 -9.53 -19.27 1.08
C SER A 58 -9.24 -18.42 -0.18
N LEU A 59 -9.89 -17.26 -0.30
CA LEU A 59 -9.71 -16.38 -1.44
C LEU A 59 -8.58 -15.37 -1.17
N PRO A 60 -7.57 -15.29 -2.05
CA PRO A 60 -6.55 -14.28 -1.94
C PRO A 60 -7.18 -12.89 -2.04
N ALA A 61 -6.63 -11.93 -1.29
CA ALA A 61 -7.07 -10.54 -1.39
C ALA A 61 -6.82 -10.02 -2.82
N PRO A 62 -7.78 -9.31 -3.44
CA PRO A 62 -7.55 -8.66 -4.71
C PRO A 62 -6.32 -7.76 -4.66
N LEU A 63 -5.43 -7.89 -5.65
CA LEU A 63 -4.23 -7.08 -5.80
C LEU A 63 -4.43 -6.02 -6.88
N LEU A 64 -3.89 -4.82 -6.64
CA LEU A 64 -3.86 -3.68 -7.54
C LEU A 64 -2.46 -3.07 -7.55
N ILE A 65 -1.96 -2.68 -8.72
CA ILE A 65 -0.71 -1.91 -8.81
C ILE A 65 -1.05 -0.48 -9.26
N VAL A 66 -0.50 0.51 -8.56
CA VAL A 66 -0.60 1.92 -8.96
C VAL A 66 0.74 2.33 -9.56
N ALA A 67 0.78 2.53 -10.87
CA ALA A 67 2.00 2.88 -11.60
C ALA A 67 1.70 3.88 -12.72
N ASN A 68 2.46 4.98 -12.76
CA ASN A 68 2.33 6.02 -13.79
C ASN A 68 3.27 5.81 -14.98
N ARG A 69 4.24 4.90 -14.83
CA ARG A 69 5.22 4.54 -15.85
C ARG A 69 5.10 3.05 -16.16
N HIS A 70 5.44 2.69 -17.37
CA HIS A 70 5.48 1.29 -17.81
C HIS A 70 4.25 0.44 -17.43
N PRO A 71 3.00 0.97 -17.54
CA PRO A 71 1.81 0.26 -17.06
C PRO A 71 1.64 -1.12 -17.69
N VAL A 72 2.08 -1.30 -18.94
CA VAL A 72 2.02 -2.59 -19.67
C VAL A 72 2.90 -3.66 -18.98
N ILE A 73 4.03 -3.26 -18.39
CA ILE A 73 4.91 -4.20 -17.68
C ILE A 73 4.24 -4.64 -16.39
N TYR A 74 3.76 -3.70 -15.59
CA TYR A 74 3.06 -3.97 -14.33
C TYR A 74 1.76 -4.77 -14.53
N ALA A 75 1.02 -4.51 -15.61
CA ALA A 75 -0.22 -5.22 -15.94
C ALA A 75 -0.04 -6.72 -16.19
N ARG A 76 1.19 -7.19 -16.42
CA ARG A 76 1.51 -8.63 -16.50
C ARG A 76 1.48 -9.31 -15.13
N LEU A 77 1.60 -8.54 -14.05
CA LEU A 77 1.66 -9.04 -12.67
C LEU A 77 0.30 -8.92 -11.98
N ALA A 78 -0.39 -7.78 -12.14
CA ALA A 78 -1.71 -7.53 -11.57
C ALA A 78 -2.43 -6.39 -12.31
N PRO A 79 -3.76 -6.23 -12.12
CA PRO A 79 -4.48 -5.05 -12.61
C PRO A 79 -3.75 -3.76 -12.22
N THR A 80 -3.48 -2.91 -13.21
CA THR A 80 -2.65 -1.71 -13.03
C THR A 80 -3.41 -0.46 -13.41
N ILE A 81 -3.30 0.57 -12.57
CA ILE A 81 -3.90 1.89 -12.79
C ILE A 81 -2.84 2.99 -12.63
N GLY A 82 -3.05 4.12 -13.29
CA GLY A 82 -2.31 5.36 -13.04
C GLY A 82 -2.98 6.17 -11.92
N ASP A 83 -2.26 7.14 -11.35
CA ASP A 83 -2.91 8.17 -10.56
C ASP A 83 -3.72 9.10 -11.49
N ALA A 84 -4.89 9.54 -11.01
CA ALA A 84 -5.80 10.36 -11.82
C ALA A 84 -5.33 11.83 -11.97
N LEU A 85 -4.25 12.22 -11.27
CA LEU A 85 -3.76 13.59 -11.22
C LEU A 85 -2.48 13.74 -12.05
N ALA A 86 -2.58 14.52 -13.12
CA ALA A 86 -1.40 14.90 -13.91
C ALA A 86 -0.33 15.58 -13.03
N GLY A 87 0.94 15.26 -13.26
CA GLY A 87 2.07 15.97 -12.65
C GLY A 87 2.67 15.34 -11.40
N PHE A 88 2.51 14.05 -11.17
CA PHE A 88 3.15 13.31 -10.06
C PHE A 88 2.98 14.01 -8.70
N ARG A 89 1.77 14.19 -8.24
CA ARG A 89 1.42 14.95 -7.02
C ARG A 89 1.74 14.21 -5.71
N GLY A 90 2.72 13.31 -5.73
CA GLY A 90 3.20 12.58 -4.57
C GLY A 90 2.38 11.33 -4.21
N PRO A 91 2.75 10.61 -3.14
CA PRO A 91 2.16 9.31 -2.80
C PRO A 91 0.65 9.33 -2.53
N LEU A 92 0.09 10.48 -2.08
CA LEU A 92 -1.34 10.60 -1.81
C LEU A 92 -2.20 10.48 -3.07
N ALA A 93 -1.70 10.94 -4.24
CA ALA A 93 -2.39 10.76 -5.50
C ALA A 93 -2.56 9.26 -5.85
N GLY A 94 -1.51 8.47 -5.62
CA GLY A 94 -1.57 7.01 -5.78
C GLY A 94 -2.54 6.34 -4.80
N VAL A 95 -2.56 6.78 -3.53
CA VAL A 95 -3.53 6.28 -2.53
C VAL A 95 -4.96 6.63 -2.94
N ALA A 96 -5.21 7.86 -3.43
CA ALA A 96 -6.52 8.30 -3.90
C ALA A 96 -7.01 7.47 -5.10
N ALA A 97 -6.13 7.23 -6.08
CA ALA A 97 -6.43 6.39 -7.23
C ALA A 97 -6.76 4.95 -6.82
N ALA A 98 -5.97 4.37 -5.90
CA ALA A 98 -6.22 3.04 -5.37
C ALA A 98 -7.56 2.95 -4.63
N LEU A 99 -7.91 3.95 -3.80
CA LEU A 99 -9.18 4.02 -3.10
C LEU A 99 -10.37 4.13 -4.07
N ALA A 100 -10.24 4.92 -5.13
CA ALA A 100 -11.28 5.05 -6.16
C ALA A 100 -11.52 3.74 -6.92
N ALA A 101 -10.45 2.99 -7.20
CA ALA A 101 -10.53 1.68 -7.88
C ALA A 101 -10.92 0.52 -6.93
N CYS A 102 -10.75 0.69 -5.63
CA CYS A 102 -11.02 -0.32 -4.61
C CYS A 102 -12.52 -0.70 -4.58
N ARG A 103 -12.82 -2.01 -4.66
CA ARG A 103 -14.18 -2.53 -4.63
C ARG A 103 -14.54 -3.21 -3.31
N THR A 104 -13.56 -3.43 -2.45
CA THR A 104 -13.73 -4.02 -1.12
C THR A 104 -13.95 -2.92 -0.08
N PRO A 105 -14.48 -3.24 1.12
CA PRO A 105 -14.63 -2.26 2.20
C PRO A 105 -13.35 -1.57 2.64
N TRP A 106 -12.20 -2.26 2.51
CA TRP A 106 -10.91 -1.78 2.95
C TRP A 106 -9.85 -1.85 1.85
N LEU A 107 -8.91 -0.90 1.89
CA LEU A 107 -7.69 -0.85 1.08
C LEU A 107 -6.48 -0.89 1.98
N LEU A 108 -5.57 -1.84 1.76
CA LEU A 108 -4.22 -1.84 2.30
C LEU A 108 -3.26 -1.31 1.25
N THR A 109 -2.41 -0.37 1.61
CA THR A 109 -1.32 0.11 0.75
C THR A 109 0.03 -0.44 1.19
N VAL A 110 0.89 -0.76 0.22
CA VAL A 110 2.28 -1.22 0.41
C VAL A 110 3.15 -0.50 -0.64
N PRO A 111 4.26 0.13 -0.26
CA PRO A 111 5.16 0.76 -1.22
C PRO A 111 6.01 -0.30 -1.97
N VAL A 112 6.31 -0.05 -3.24
CA VAL A 112 7.08 -0.98 -4.08
C VAL A 112 8.56 -1.11 -3.67
N ASP A 113 9.08 -0.12 -2.94
CA ASP A 113 10.49 -0.09 -2.50
C ASP A 113 10.78 -0.86 -1.21
N CYS A 114 9.79 -1.61 -0.71
CA CYS A 114 9.93 -2.49 0.43
C CYS A 114 9.56 -3.93 0.02
N PRO A 115 10.53 -4.75 -0.39
CA PRO A 115 10.28 -6.05 -1.01
C PRO A 115 9.80 -7.13 -0.04
N ASP A 116 10.02 -6.95 1.27
CA ASP A 116 9.67 -7.93 2.30
C ASP A 116 8.79 -7.29 3.41
N PRO A 117 7.57 -6.84 3.10
CA PRO A 117 6.66 -6.30 4.10
C PRO A 117 6.25 -7.39 5.10
N PRO A 118 5.93 -7.00 6.37
CA PRO A 118 5.51 -7.97 7.39
C PRO A 118 4.32 -8.83 6.94
N ARG A 119 4.43 -10.15 7.04
CA ARG A 119 3.35 -11.08 6.68
C ARG A 119 2.07 -10.85 7.48
N ASP A 120 2.21 -10.42 8.72
CA ASP A 120 1.10 -10.11 9.64
C ASP A 120 0.60 -8.66 9.54
N LEU A 121 1.08 -7.88 8.55
CA LEU A 121 0.72 -6.47 8.35
C LEU A 121 -0.80 -6.29 8.27
N ALA A 122 -1.45 -6.95 7.33
CA ALA A 122 -2.89 -6.86 7.11
C ALA A 122 -3.69 -7.19 8.37
N ARG A 123 -3.36 -8.31 9.03
CA ARG A 123 -4.04 -8.80 10.23
C ARG A 123 -3.90 -7.82 11.42
N ARG A 124 -2.70 -7.29 11.67
CA ARG A 124 -2.46 -6.34 12.78
C ARG A 124 -3.18 -5.02 12.56
N LEU A 125 -3.14 -4.48 11.34
CA LEU A 125 -3.84 -3.23 11.00
C LEU A 125 -5.37 -3.41 11.04
N ALA A 126 -5.90 -4.50 10.50
CA ALA A 126 -7.32 -4.82 10.54
C ALA A 126 -7.83 -4.99 11.97
N GLY A 127 -7.09 -5.73 12.80
CA GLY A 127 -7.41 -5.89 14.22
C GLY A 127 -7.49 -4.56 14.96
N ALA A 128 -6.58 -3.62 14.68
CA ALA A 128 -6.63 -2.28 15.27
C ALA A 128 -7.82 -1.47 14.72
N ALA A 129 -8.11 -1.53 13.42
CA ALA A 129 -9.26 -0.86 12.83
C ALA A 129 -10.58 -1.33 13.44
N CYS A 130 -10.73 -2.64 13.67
CA CYS A 130 -11.91 -3.20 14.34
C CYS A 130 -12.05 -2.73 15.79
N ARG A 131 -10.97 -2.74 16.56
CA ARG A 131 -10.99 -2.33 17.98
C ARG A 131 -11.25 -0.83 18.18
N THR A 132 -10.78 0.01 17.27
CA THR A 132 -10.84 1.48 17.44
C THR A 132 -11.90 2.15 16.60
N ALA A 133 -12.56 1.41 15.69
CA ALA A 133 -13.45 1.94 14.66
C ALA A 133 -12.79 3.04 13.79
N ALA A 134 -11.44 3.11 13.76
CA ALA A 134 -10.72 4.13 13.03
C ALA A 134 -10.91 3.96 11.52
N PRO A 135 -11.10 5.06 10.76
CA PRO A 135 -11.24 5.00 9.32
C PRO A 135 -9.91 4.77 8.58
N ALA A 136 -8.80 5.02 9.27
CA ALA A 136 -7.45 4.80 8.76
C ALA A 136 -6.52 4.32 9.89
N VAL A 137 -5.65 3.36 9.57
CA VAL A 137 -4.66 2.79 10.50
C VAL A 137 -3.33 2.67 9.78
N VAL A 138 -2.24 3.07 10.44
CA VAL A 138 -0.89 3.19 9.87
C VAL A 138 0.09 2.36 10.68
N ALA A 139 0.99 1.64 10.03
CA ALA A 139 2.07 0.95 10.72
C ALA A 139 3.10 1.95 11.28
N ASP A 140 3.63 1.65 12.48
CA ASP A 140 4.74 2.37 13.11
C ASP A 140 5.88 1.39 13.36
N ASP A 141 7.09 1.68 12.87
CA ASP A 141 8.24 0.77 12.95
C ASP A 141 9.00 0.85 14.28
N GLY A 142 8.42 1.56 15.25
CA GLY A 142 9.00 1.83 16.55
C GLY A 142 9.87 3.10 16.60
N GLU A 143 10.17 3.71 15.43
CA GLU A 143 10.84 5.01 15.35
C GLU A 143 9.94 6.06 14.72
N ARG A 144 9.11 5.64 13.77
CA ARG A 144 8.22 6.54 13.03
C ARG A 144 7.06 5.81 12.37
N ALA A 145 5.98 6.52 12.16
CA ALA A 145 4.89 6.03 11.33
C ALA A 145 5.35 5.86 9.87
N GLN A 146 4.95 4.75 9.28
CA GLN A 146 5.23 4.36 7.89
C GLN A 146 3.99 4.65 7.02
N PRO A 147 3.86 5.85 6.44
CA PRO A 147 2.59 6.36 5.91
C PRO A 147 2.05 5.58 4.71
N LEU A 148 2.89 4.82 4.02
CA LEU A 148 2.49 4.02 2.87
C LEU A 148 2.16 2.56 3.23
N PHE A 149 2.41 2.14 4.48
CA PHE A 149 1.93 0.89 5.06
C PHE A 149 0.69 1.19 5.89
N ALA A 150 -0.45 1.33 5.22
CA ALA A 150 -1.66 1.80 5.87
C ALA A 150 -2.92 1.13 5.34
N LEU A 151 -3.88 0.96 6.24
CA LEU A 151 -5.20 0.42 5.95
C LEU A 151 -6.22 1.56 6.00
N TYR A 152 -7.06 1.67 4.97
CA TYR A 152 -8.04 2.72 4.81
C TYR A 152 -9.44 2.16 4.53
N ARG A 153 -10.47 2.76 5.10
CA ARG A 153 -11.83 2.52 4.63
C ARG A 153 -12.01 3.08 3.21
N ARG A 154 -12.65 2.33 2.33
CA ARG A 154 -12.96 2.76 0.96
C ARG A 154 -13.72 4.07 0.89
N THR A 155 -14.55 4.36 1.89
CA THR A 155 -15.32 5.61 2.00
C THR A 155 -14.45 6.88 2.04
N LEU A 156 -13.14 6.74 2.26
CA LEU A 156 -12.19 7.86 2.24
C LEU A 156 -11.76 8.30 0.83
N ALA A 157 -12.23 7.64 -0.25
CA ALA A 157 -11.81 7.93 -1.62
C ALA A 157 -11.95 9.41 -1.99
N ALA A 158 -13.13 10.02 -1.74
CA ALA A 158 -13.35 11.44 -2.05
C ALA A 158 -12.46 12.37 -1.21
N SER A 159 -12.25 12.06 0.08
CA SER A 159 -11.36 12.83 0.96
C SER A 159 -9.89 12.75 0.52
N ALA A 160 -9.43 11.56 0.09
CA ALA A 160 -8.09 11.38 -0.43
C ALA A 160 -7.86 12.17 -1.72
N ALA A 161 -8.83 12.13 -2.65
CA ALA A 161 -8.77 12.87 -3.91
C ALA A 161 -8.67 14.38 -3.66
N ALA A 162 -9.58 14.94 -2.86
CA ALA A 162 -9.58 16.37 -2.52
C ALA A 162 -8.27 16.80 -1.83
N ALA A 163 -7.73 15.99 -0.93
CA ALA A 163 -6.46 16.27 -0.27
C ALA A 163 -5.27 16.22 -1.24
N ALA A 164 -5.26 15.27 -2.19
CA ALA A 164 -4.24 15.16 -3.22
C ALA A 164 -4.28 16.34 -4.21
N GLU A 165 -5.47 16.75 -4.63
CA GLU A 165 -5.70 17.94 -5.48
C GLU A 165 -5.19 19.22 -4.80
N ALA A 166 -5.42 19.35 -3.49
CA ALA A 166 -4.91 20.43 -2.66
C ALA A 166 -3.40 20.35 -2.39
N GLY A 167 -2.68 19.37 -2.96
CA GLY A 167 -1.23 19.19 -2.79
C GLY A 167 -0.81 18.75 -1.38
N ARG A 168 -1.72 18.18 -0.60
CA ARG A 168 -1.40 17.71 0.76
C ARG A 168 -0.56 16.44 0.72
N GLY A 169 0.37 16.31 1.67
CA GLY A 169 1.12 15.07 1.87
C GLY A 169 0.28 14.01 2.59
N VAL A 170 0.59 12.73 2.35
CA VAL A 170 -0.13 11.60 2.93
C VAL A 170 -0.16 11.63 4.48
N ARG A 171 0.96 11.97 5.12
CA ARG A 171 1.03 12.10 6.59
C ARG A 171 0.08 13.16 7.14
N HIS A 172 0.03 14.32 6.46
CA HIS A 172 -0.85 15.42 6.87
C HIS A 172 -2.33 15.01 6.73
N TRP A 173 -2.68 14.34 5.64
CA TRP A 173 -4.03 13.83 5.44
C TRP A 173 -4.40 12.75 6.48
N GLN A 174 -3.51 11.80 6.76
CA GLN A 174 -3.71 10.79 7.80
C GLN A 174 -3.93 11.41 9.19
N ALA A 175 -3.15 12.42 9.54
CA ALA A 175 -3.30 13.15 10.80
C ALA A 175 -4.67 13.85 10.88
N ALA A 176 -5.12 14.50 9.79
CA ALA A 176 -6.43 15.14 9.73
C ALA A 176 -7.60 14.16 9.84
N LEU A 177 -7.42 12.89 9.46
CA LEU A 177 -8.39 11.81 9.65
C LEU A 177 -8.42 11.24 11.08
N GLY A 178 -7.49 11.61 11.94
CA GLY A 178 -7.27 10.95 13.23
C GLY A 178 -6.82 9.50 13.08
N ALA A 179 -6.00 9.21 12.06
CA ALA A 179 -5.48 7.86 11.83
C ALA A 179 -4.77 7.31 13.07
N ARG A 180 -4.99 6.03 13.37
CA ARG A 180 -4.34 5.36 14.50
C ARG A 180 -3.06 4.67 14.02
N THR A 181 -2.05 4.65 14.86
CA THR A 181 -0.83 3.89 14.64
C THR A 181 -0.91 2.51 15.27
N VAL A 182 -0.22 1.55 14.66
CA VAL A 182 -0.02 0.19 15.19
C VAL A 182 1.46 -0.07 15.26
N ASP A 183 1.92 -0.48 16.43
CA ASP A 183 3.32 -0.79 16.68
C ASP A 183 3.78 -2.05 15.91
N PHE A 184 4.88 -1.92 15.20
CA PHE A 184 5.63 -2.95 14.49
C PHE A 184 7.13 -2.90 14.81
N ALA A 185 7.53 -2.41 15.99
CA ALA A 185 8.93 -2.34 16.40
C ALA A 185 9.64 -3.70 16.29
N ASP A 186 8.91 -4.79 16.54
CA ASP A 186 9.35 -6.18 16.38
C ASP A 186 9.63 -6.58 14.91
N ARG A 187 9.12 -5.81 13.95
CA ARG A 187 9.25 -6.02 12.49
C ARG A 187 10.02 -4.91 11.79
N ARG A 188 10.67 -4.01 12.50
CA ARG A 188 11.28 -2.78 11.99
C ARG A 188 12.11 -2.99 10.73
N ARG A 189 12.90 -4.07 10.65
CA ARG A 189 13.74 -4.37 9.48
C ARG A 189 12.94 -4.54 8.18
N GLN A 190 11.70 -4.99 8.28
CA GLN A 190 10.80 -5.23 7.15
C GLN A 190 10.13 -3.97 6.59
N PHE A 191 10.40 -2.78 7.19
CA PHE A 191 9.97 -1.47 6.68
C PHE A 191 11.10 -0.68 6.00
N ARG A 192 12.26 -1.31 5.81
CA ARG A 192 13.38 -0.65 5.13
C ARG A 192 13.11 -0.53 3.65
N ASN A 193 13.23 0.71 3.16
CA ASN A 193 13.22 0.97 1.74
C ASN A 193 14.58 0.60 1.14
N LEU A 194 14.59 -0.21 0.10
CA LEU A 194 15.78 -0.39 -0.73
C LEU A 194 15.97 0.88 -1.57
N ASN A 195 17.04 1.62 -1.32
CA ASN A 195 17.35 2.86 -2.04
C ASN A 195 18.35 2.67 -3.16
N THR A 196 19.12 1.60 -3.12
CA THR A 196 20.13 1.22 -4.14
C THR A 196 20.10 -0.29 -4.37
N PRO A 197 20.52 -0.76 -5.57
CA PRO A 197 20.61 -2.19 -5.88
C PRO A 197 21.64 -2.97 -5.05
N ASP A 198 22.51 -2.26 -4.35
CA ASP A 198 23.63 -2.84 -3.56
C ASP A 198 23.32 -2.93 -2.05
N GLU A 199 22.11 -2.59 -1.60
CA GLU A 199 21.60 -2.74 -0.23
C GLU A 199 20.65 -3.96 -0.12
#